data_b67e8e84843908c2d25f2a6d8f35fd47
#
_entry.id   b67e8e84843908c2d25f2a6d8f35fd47
#
_cell.length_a   1.000
_cell.length_b   1.000
_cell.length_c   1.000
_cell.angle_alpha   90.00
_cell.angle_beta   90.00
_cell.angle_gamma   90.00
#
_symmetry.space_group_name_H-M   'P 1'
#
loop_
_entity.id
_entity.type
_entity.pdbx_description
1 polymer ?
#
loop_
_entity_poly.entity_id
_entity_poly.type
_entity_poly.pdbx_seq_one_letter_code
_entity_poly.pdbx_strand_id
1 'polypeptide(L)'
;YVLCPHSMSGLEALYWAEKYPDEVIAVIGLDMAVPEYYEHMKISMPVMRLGHAAAAIGITRLMPQLAESDAIKYGTLTEDEKNIYRALFYSRTATSSMINECRYVKENAKLVAGFDVPQIPMLLFISDGSGGTGFDKDTWRRIAKEYIAKNSSGKYVELDCPHYVHDYEYEAISRQIKEFLSE
;
A
#
# COMPACT_ATOMS: atom_id res chain seq x y z
N TYR A 1 1.50 -19.41 -0.92
CA TYR A 1 0.69 -18.26 -0.50
C TYR A 1 0.27 -17.43 -1.70
N VAL A 2 -0.89 -16.77 -1.63
CA VAL A 2 -1.21 -15.60 -2.44
C VAL A 2 -0.95 -14.38 -1.57
N LEU A 3 -0.03 -13.52 -1.99
CA LEU A 3 0.29 -12.29 -1.26
C LEU A 3 -0.61 -11.16 -1.76
N CYS A 4 -1.19 -10.40 -0.85
CA CYS A 4 -2.10 -9.30 -1.18
C CYS A 4 -1.63 -7.98 -0.54
N PRO A 5 -0.51 -7.42 -1.03
CA PRO A 5 0.08 -6.22 -0.46
C PRO A 5 -0.71 -4.96 -0.82
N HIS A 6 -0.75 -4.00 0.12
CA HIS A 6 -1.19 -2.64 -0.11
C HIS A 6 -0.04 -1.66 0.17
N SER A 7 0.09 -0.62 -0.65
CA SER A 7 1.06 0.46 -0.39
C SER A 7 2.50 -0.06 -0.20
N MET A 8 3.19 0.38 0.83
CA MET A 8 4.59 0.06 1.12
C MET A 8 4.87 -1.45 1.27
N SER A 9 3.88 -2.24 1.73
CA SER A 9 4.05 -3.71 1.84
C SER A 9 4.25 -4.42 0.49
N GLY A 10 4.14 -3.69 -0.62
CA GLY A 10 4.58 -4.17 -1.93
C GLY A 10 6.05 -4.58 -1.96
N LEU A 11 6.92 -3.85 -1.26
CA LEU A 11 8.34 -4.18 -1.20
C LEU A 11 8.59 -5.51 -0.49
N GLU A 12 7.90 -5.76 0.64
CA GLU A 12 7.99 -7.01 1.37
C GLU A 12 7.47 -8.19 0.54
N ALA A 13 6.35 -8.01 -0.14
CA ALA A 13 5.77 -9.05 -1.00
C ALA A 13 6.70 -9.39 -2.18
N LEU A 14 7.28 -8.38 -2.83
CA LEU A 14 8.23 -8.60 -3.93
C LEU A 14 9.52 -9.25 -3.44
N TYR A 15 10.05 -8.84 -2.28
CA TYR A 15 11.20 -9.47 -1.67
C TYR A 15 10.92 -10.94 -1.34
N TRP A 16 9.75 -11.24 -0.78
CA TRP A 16 9.34 -12.61 -0.45
C TRP A 16 9.23 -13.47 -1.71
N ALA A 17 8.53 -12.98 -2.73
CA ALA A 17 8.37 -13.69 -4.00
C ALA A 17 9.71 -14.02 -4.66
N GLU A 18 10.70 -13.15 -4.55
CA GLU A 18 12.06 -13.38 -5.08
C GLU A 18 12.85 -14.39 -4.23
N LYS A 19 12.79 -14.25 -2.89
CA LYS A 19 13.59 -15.11 -1.99
C LYS A 19 13.01 -16.51 -1.80
N TYR A 20 11.71 -16.64 -1.90
CA TYR A 20 10.98 -17.87 -1.65
C TYR A 20 9.95 -18.14 -2.75
N PRO A 21 10.39 -18.27 -4.02
CA PRO A 21 9.47 -18.39 -5.16
C PRO A 21 8.56 -19.63 -5.07
N ASP A 22 9.02 -20.70 -4.42
CA ASP A 22 8.22 -21.92 -4.23
C ASP A 22 7.08 -21.74 -3.21
N GLU A 23 7.08 -20.66 -2.43
CA GLU A 23 6.04 -20.38 -1.44
C GLU A 23 4.95 -19.45 -1.99
N VAL A 24 5.23 -18.68 -3.05
CA VAL A 24 4.34 -17.63 -3.56
C VAL A 24 3.73 -18.04 -4.89
N ILE A 25 2.43 -18.27 -4.87
CA ILE A 25 1.63 -18.69 -6.04
C ILE A 25 1.28 -17.48 -6.91
N ALA A 26 0.96 -16.34 -6.28
CA ALA A 26 0.57 -15.11 -6.95
C ALA A 26 0.77 -13.88 -6.05
N VAL A 27 0.89 -12.71 -6.68
CA VAL A 27 0.85 -11.40 -6.00
C VAL A 27 -0.35 -10.59 -6.52
N ILE A 28 -1.19 -10.14 -5.61
CA ILE A 28 -2.35 -9.29 -5.87
C ILE A 28 -2.09 -7.91 -5.26
N GLY A 29 -1.56 -6.99 -6.03
CA GLY A 29 -1.23 -5.65 -5.54
C GLY A 29 -2.46 -4.76 -5.42
N LEU A 30 -2.85 -4.39 -4.20
CA LEU A 30 -3.88 -3.38 -3.93
C LEU A 30 -3.22 -2.00 -3.86
N ASP A 31 -3.03 -1.36 -4.98
CA ASP A 31 -2.27 -0.11 -5.11
C ASP A 31 -0.91 -0.17 -4.41
N MET A 32 -0.24 -1.31 -4.58
CA MET A 32 1.04 -1.58 -3.94
C MET A 32 2.16 -0.71 -4.49
N ALA A 33 3.09 -0.34 -3.64
CA ALA A 33 4.28 0.36 -4.07
C ALA A 33 5.29 -0.60 -4.70
N VAL A 34 5.87 -0.18 -5.83
CA VAL A 34 7.01 -0.82 -6.48
C VAL A 34 8.30 -0.02 -6.21
N PRO A 35 9.49 -0.62 -6.32
CA PRO A 35 10.75 0.03 -5.94
C PRO A 35 10.97 1.40 -6.57
N GLU A 36 10.57 1.58 -7.83
CA GLU A 36 10.80 2.78 -8.63
C GLU A 36 10.10 4.03 -8.03
N TYR A 37 9.01 3.88 -7.28
CA TYR A 37 8.39 5.02 -6.60
C TYR A 37 9.33 5.70 -5.62
N TYR A 38 10.19 4.93 -4.95
CA TYR A 38 11.07 5.45 -3.89
C TYR A 38 12.27 6.24 -4.40
N GLU A 39 12.56 6.20 -5.70
CA GLU A 39 13.54 7.08 -6.33
C GLU A 39 13.06 8.54 -6.30
N HIS A 40 11.75 8.75 -6.45
CA HIS A 40 11.14 10.07 -6.54
C HIS A 40 10.49 10.53 -5.22
N MET A 41 10.20 9.61 -4.31
CA MET A 41 9.52 9.92 -3.04
C MET A 41 10.41 10.72 -2.09
N LYS A 42 9.85 11.79 -1.51
CA LYS A 42 10.51 12.61 -0.48
C LYS A 42 9.97 12.23 0.90
N ILE A 43 10.84 11.74 1.77
CA ILE A 43 10.51 11.35 3.14
C ILE A 43 11.17 12.34 4.10
N SER A 44 10.36 13.08 4.85
CA SER A 44 10.86 14.04 5.85
C SER A 44 10.87 13.39 7.24
N MET A 45 11.99 12.78 7.60
CA MET A 45 12.17 12.15 8.92
C MET A 45 11.95 13.10 10.11
N PRO A 46 12.34 14.40 10.06
CA PRO A 46 12.00 15.34 11.12
C PRO A 46 10.50 15.50 11.35
N VAL A 47 9.71 15.63 10.27
CA VAL A 47 8.23 15.74 10.36
C VAL A 47 7.64 14.45 10.94
N MET A 48 8.11 13.30 10.50
CA MET A 48 7.62 12.00 11.01
C MET A 48 7.93 11.81 12.49
N ARG A 49 9.13 12.19 12.95
CA ARG A 49 9.49 12.15 14.37
C ARG A 49 8.65 13.11 15.22
N LEU A 50 8.33 14.29 14.70
CA LEU A 50 7.44 15.24 15.36
C LEU A 50 6.02 14.65 15.49
N GLY A 51 5.50 14.05 14.42
CA GLY A 51 4.22 13.34 14.43
C GLY A 51 4.20 12.20 15.45
N HIS A 52 5.28 11.39 15.51
CA HIS A 52 5.44 10.33 16.51
C HIS A 52 5.41 10.89 17.94
N ALA A 53 6.17 11.95 18.22
CA ALA A 53 6.18 12.57 19.54
C ALA A 53 4.79 13.10 19.94
N ALA A 54 4.07 13.76 19.01
CA ALA A 54 2.72 14.23 19.23
C ALA A 54 1.73 13.08 19.49
N ALA A 55 1.87 11.95 18.77
CA ALA A 55 1.06 10.76 18.99
C ALA A 55 1.36 10.11 20.35
N ALA A 56 2.65 9.99 20.73
CA ALA A 56 3.08 9.37 21.97
C ALA A 56 2.55 10.12 23.23
N ILE A 57 2.46 11.45 23.17
CA ILE A 57 1.90 12.25 24.28
C ILE A 57 0.38 12.52 24.13
N GLY A 58 -0.26 11.93 23.11
CA GLY A 58 -1.71 11.95 22.94
C GLY A 58 -2.29 13.20 22.29
N ILE A 59 -1.47 14.16 21.82
CA ILE A 59 -1.94 15.37 21.13
C ILE A 59 -2.80 15.03 19.90
N THR A 60 -2.47 13.98 19.17
CA THR A 60 -3.25 13.54 17.99
C THR A 60 -4.69 13.19 18.31
N ARG A 61 -4.99 12.80 19.54
CA ARG A 61 -6.37 12.49 20.01
C ARG A 61 -7.24 13.74 20.13
N LEU A 62 -6.64 14.93 20.19
CA LEU A 62 -7.36 16.21 20.18
C LEU A 62 -7.76 16.63 18.75
N MET A 63 -7.37 15.86 17.76
CA MET A 63 -7.64 16.08 16.34
C MET A 63 -8.46 14.90 15.76
N PRO A 64 -9.78 14.81 16.08
CA PRO A 64 -10.59 13.65 15.72
C PRO A 64 -10.62 13.39 14.20
N GLN A 65 -10.49 14.43 13.38
CA GLN A 65 -10.45 14.32 11.92
C GLN A 65 -9.29 13.45 11.38
N LEU A 66 -8.22 13.25 12.16
CA LEU A 66 -7.10 12.39 11.75
C LEU A 66 -7.49 10.92 11.69
N ALA A 67 -8.45 10.48 12.50
CA ALA A 67 -8.94 9.11 12.52
C ALA A 67 -10.13 8.86 11.58
N GLU A 68 -10.63 9.90 10.90
CA GLU A 68 -11.72 9.80 9.91
C GLU A 68 -11.15 9.36 8.55
N SER A 69 -10.76 8.08 8.48
CA SER A 69 -10.29 7.46 7.24
C SER A 69 -11.41 7.26 6.22
N ASP A 70 -11.03 6.86 5.03
CA ASP A 70 -11.96 6.56 3.95
C ASP A 70 -12.85 5.34 4.29
N ALA A 71 -12.33 4.35 5.01
CA ALA A 71 -13.12 3.23 5.53
C ALA A 71 -14.26 3.69 6.45
N ILE A 72 -14.06 4.74 7.25
CA ILE A 72 -15.11 5.32 8.12
C ILE A 72 -16.13 6.13 7.31
N LYS A 73 -15.65 6.90 6.32
CA LYS A 73 -16.50 7.82 5.56
C LYS A 73 -17.32 7.11 4.47
N TYR A 74 -16.73 6.16 3.78
CA TYR A 74 -17.25 5.55 2.56
C TYR A 74 -17.43 4.04 2.67
N GLY A 75 -16.85 3.39 3.68
CA GLY A 75 -16.97 1.97 3.93
C GLY A 75 -18.30 1.56 4.57
N THR A 76 -18.46 0.28 4.81
CA THR A 76 -19.68 -0.35 5.34
C THR A 76 -19.64 -0.62 6.85
N LEU A 77 -18.73 0.05 7.58
CA LEU A 77 -18.55 -0.14 9.02
C LEU A 77 -19.77 0.34 9.82
N THR A 78 -20.20 -0.45 10.78
CA THR A 78 -21.17 -0.03 11.81
C THR A 78 -20.54 1.03 12.73
N GLU A 79 -21.36 1.76 13.52
CA GLU A 79 -20.85 2.77 14.44
C GLU A 79 -19.91 2.19 15.52
N ASP A 80 -20.16 0.96 15.98
CA ASP A 80 -19.27 0.29 16.94
C ASP A 80 -17.92 -0.04 16.28
N GLU A 81 -17.93 -0.53 15.05
CA GLU A 81 -16.69 -0.81 14.27
C GLU A 81 -15.93 0.47 13.97
N LYS A 82 -16.60 1.57 13.63
CA LYS A 82 -15.97 2.89 13.46
C LYS A 82 -15.28 3.35 14.76
N ASN A 83 -15.91 3.16 15.90
CA ASN A 83 -15.32 3.50 17.19
C ASN A 83 -14.08 2.65 17.51
N ILE A 84 -14.12 1.35 17.20
CA ILE A 84 -12.97 0.45 17.31
C ILE A 84 -11.86 0.90 16.35
N TYR A 85 -12.21 1.23 15.10
CA TYR A 85 -11.25 1.73 14.11
C TYR A 85 -10.53 2.99 14.59
N ARG A 86 -11.27 3.99 15.10
CA ARG A 86 -10.68 5.22 15.67
C ARG A 86 -9.72 4.91 16.82
N ALA A 87 -10.11 4.01 17.72
CA ALA A 87 -9.25 3.60 18.85
C ALA A 87 -7.97 2.90 18.35
N LEU A 88 -8.07 2.02 17.37
CA LEU A 88 -6.93 1.36 16.73
C LEU A 88 -6.03 2.36 16.01
N PHE A 89 -6.60 3.30 15.27
CA PHE A 89 -5.85 4.36 14.60
C PHE A 89 -4.94 5.10 15.59
N TYR A 90 -5.48 5.64 16.68
CA TYR A 90 -4.68 6.37 17.66
C TYR A 90 -3.67 5.50 18.42
N SER A 91 -3.89 4.20 18.51
CA SER A 91 -2.97 3.29 19.22
C SER A 91 -1.88 2.73 18.33
N ARG A 92 -2.09 2.71 16.99
CA ARG A 92 -1.21 2.02 16.03
C ARG A 92 -0.56 2.94 15.01
N THR A 93 -1.03 4.20 14.86
CA THR A 93 -0.45 5.16 13.92
C THR A 93 0.70 5.93 14.54
N ALA A 94 1.67 6.30 13.72
CA ALA A 94 2.91 7.00 14.08
C ALA A 94 3.73 6.29 15.19
N THR A 95 3.72 4.98 15.19
CA THR A 95 4.51 4.17 16.14
C THR A 95 6.00 4.20 15.80
N SER A 96 6.85 3.77 16.76
CA SER A 96 8.29 3.62 16.52
C SER A 96 8.60 2.66 15.37
N SER A 97 7.80 1.59 15.21
CA SER A 97 7.92 0.65 14.08
C SER A 97 7.71 1.37 12.76
N MET A 98 6.62 2.13 12.60
CA MET A 98 6.35 2.90 11.37
C MET A 98 7.46 3.90 11.06
N ILE A 99 8.01 4.58 12.06
CA ILE A 99 9.14 5.50 11.87
C ILE A 99 10.38 4.74 11.38
N ASN A 100 10.65 3.56 11.91
CA ASN A 100 11.77 2.74 11.47
C ASN A 100 11.57 2.21 10.05
N GLU A 101 10.38 1.74 9.70
CA GLU A 101 10.03 1.34 8.33
C GLU A 101 10.29 2.48 7.35
N CYS A 102 9.77 3.67 7.63
CA CYS A 102 10.01 4.85 6.78
C CYS A 102 11.48 5.26 6.71
N ARG A 103 12.28 5.00 7.76
CA ARG A 103 13.73 5.27 7.74
C ARG A 103 14.46 4.40 6.73
N TYR A 104 14.09 3.13 6.65
CA TYR A 104 14.79 2.14 5.85
C TYR A 104 14.13 1.86 4.49
N VAL A 105 12.95 2.40 4.23
CA VAL A 105 12.16 2.07 3.04
C VAL A 105 12.93 2.30 1.73
N LYS A 106 13.74 3.36 1.64
CA LYS A 106 14.56 3.62 0.44
C LYS A 106 15.69 2.61 0.25
N GLU A 107 16.26 2.13 1.35
CA GLU A 107 17.29 1.08 1.33
C GLU A 107 16.65 -0.26 0.94
N ASN A 108 15.49 -0.56 1.50
CA ASN A 108 14.69 -1.74 1.16
C ASN A 108 14.26 -1.71 -0.32
N ALA A 109 13.79 -0.55 -0.81
CA ALA A 109 13.44 -0.39 -2.22
C ALA A 109 14.63 -0.62 -3.16
N LYS A 110 15.82 -0.10 -2.82
CA LYS A 110 17.06 -0.38 -3.59
C LYS A 110 17.44 -1.84 -3.57
N LEU A 111 17.25 -2.52 -2.43
CA LEU A 111 17.50 -3.96 -2.33
C LEU A 111 16.56 -4.74 -3.28
N VAL A 112 15.27 -4.42 -3.25
CA VAL A 112 14.26 -5.06 -4.12
C VAL A 112 14.49 -4.71 -5.60
N ALA A 113 14.86 -3.47 -5.91
CA ALA A 113 15.22 -3.04 -7.27
C ALA A 113 16.45 -3.77 -7.83
N GLY A 114 17.27 -4.37 -6.98
CA GLY A 114 18.42 -5.19 -7.38
C GLY A 114 18.05 -6.60 -7.86
N PHE A 115 16.79 -7.01 -7.74
CA PHE A 115 16.27 -8.26 -8.26
C PHE A 115 15.53 -8.03 -9.58
N ASP A 116 15.40 -9.08 -10.39
CA ASP A 116 14.46 -9.08 -11.50
C ASP A 116 13.01 -9.07 -10.99
N VAL A 117 12.08 -8.64 -11.83
CA VAL A 117 10.66 -8.70 -11.47
C VAL A 117 10.24 -10.19 -11.38
N PRO A 118 9.67 -10.64 -10.25
CA PRO A 118 9.28 -12.04 -10.09
C PRO A 118 8.37 -12.51 -11.21
N GLN A 119 8.71 -13.63 -11.87
CA GLN A 119 7.96 -14.17 -13.00
C GLN A 119 6.88 -15.16 -12.53
N ILE A 120 6.07 -14.75 -11.57
CA ILE A 120 4.89 -15.46 -11.06
C ILE A 120 3.62 -14.68 -11.46
N PRO A 121 2.43 -15.28 -11.42
CA PRO A 121 1.18 -14.59 -11.68
C PRO A 121 1.04 -13.32 -10.81
N MET A 122 0.81 -12.17 -11.45
CA MET A 122 0.73 -10.88 -10.75
C MET A 122 -0.44 -10.05 -11.30
N LEU A 123 -1.30 -9.55 -10.42
CA LEU A 123 -2.39 -8.63 -10.74
C LEU A 123 -2.25 -7.36 -9.91
N LEU A 124 -2.13 -6.20 -10.55
CA LEU A 124 -2.06 -4.90 -9.89
C LEU A 124 -3.37 -4.13 -10.06
N PHE A 125 -3.98 -3.72 -8.98
CA PHE A 125 -5.00 -2.66 -8.96
C PHE A 125 -4.28 -1.35 -8.73
N ILE A 126 -4.48 -0.37 -9.61
CA ILE A 126 -3.74 0.89 -9.63
C ILE A 126 -4.74 2.05 -9.47
N SER A 127 -4.60 2.81 -8.40
CA SER A 127 -5.43 3.98 -8.08
C SER A 127 -5.18 5.18 -9.01
N ASP A 128 -5.82 6.31 -8.69
CA ASP A 128 -5.52 7.60 -9.31
C ASP A 128 -4.34 8.35 -8.64
N GLY A 129 -3.66 7.72 -7.67
CA GLY A 129 -2.54 8.30 -6.95
C GLY A 129 -2.91 9.29 -5.85
N SER A 130 -4.16 9.70 -5.73
CA SER A 130 -4.61 10.57 -4.64
C SER A 130 -4.70 9.82 -3.30
N GLY A 131 -4.89 10.55 -2.21
CA GLY A 131 -5.13 9.93 -0.91
C GLY A 131 -3.88 9.40 -0.18
N GLY A 132 -2.68 9.95 -0.51
CA GLY A 132 -1.50 9.70 0.32
C GLY A 132 -0.24 9.23 -0.38
N THR A 133 -0.25 8.97 -1.69
CA THR A 133 0.94 8.54 -2.44
C THR A 133 1.98 9.65 -2.61
N GLY A 134 1.52 10.89 -2.72
CA GLY A 134 2.38 12.06 -3.00
C GLY A 134 2.73 12.22 -4.49
N PHE A 135 2.10 11.45 -5.37
CA PHE A 135 2.25 11.50 -6.82
C PHE A 135 0.98 12.02 -7.50
N ASP A 136 1.14 12.57 -8.70
CA ASP A 136 0.02 12.78 -9.62
C ASP A 136 -0.42 11.45 -10.28
N LYS A 137 -1.64 11.42 -10.81
CA LYS A 137 -2.27 10.25 -11.41
C LYS A 137 -1.43 9.61 -12.52
N ASP A 138 -0.91 10.44 -13.42
CA ASP A 138 -0.20 9.94 -14.60
C ASP A 138 1.14 9.31 -14.20
N THR A 139 1.86 9.96 -13.30
CA THR A 139 3.14 9.46 -12.78
C THR A 139 2.93 8.17 -11.99
N TRP A 140 1.93 8.12 -11.10
CA TRP A 140 1.61 6.94 -10.30
C TRP A 140 1.31 5.74 -11.19
N ARG A 141 0.35 5.88 -12.11
CA ARG A 141 -0.06 4.82 -13.03
C ARG A 141 1.06 4.39 -13.97
N ARG A 142 1.83 5.33 -14.50
CA ARG A 142 2.92 5.03 -15.43
C ARG A 142 3.96 4.13 -14.76
N ILE A 143 4.42 4.46 -13.56
CA ILE A 143 5.45 3.68 -12.84
C ILE A 143 4.96 2.25 -12.57
N ALA A 144 3.74 2.08 -12.06
CA ALA A 144 3.19 0.74 -11.82
C ALA A 144 3.05 -0.08 -13.11
N LYS A 145 2.59 0.55 -14.22
CA LYS A 145 2.46 -0.12 -15.52
C LYS A 145 3.81 -0.50 -16.13
N GLU A 146 4.81 0.38 -16.02
CA GLU A 146 6.18 0.09 -16.47
C GLU A 146 6.79 -1.06 -15.67
N TYR A 147 6.49 -1.15 -14.36
CA TYR A 147 6.93 -2.25 -13.52
C TYR A 147 6.29 -3.58 -13.95
N ILE A 148 4.95 -3.62 -14.01
CA ILE A 148 4.22 -4.87 -14.31
C ILE A 148 4.47 -5.36 -15.73
N ALA A 149 4.78 -4.48 -16.69
CA ALA A 149 5.13 -4.85 -18.04
C ALA A 149 6.42 -5.70 -18.15
N LYS A 150 7.25 -5.72 -17.11
CA LYS A 150 8.44 -6.58 -17.01
C LYS A 150 8.09 -8.01 -16.61
N ASN A 151 6.86 -8.28 -16.17
CA ASN A 151 6.36 -9.60 -15.80
C ASN A 151 5.56 -10.19 -16.97
N SER A 152 5.93 -11.39 -17.44
CA SER A 152 5.31 -12.04 -18.61
C SER A 152 3.84 -12.44 -18.41
N SER A 153 3.41 -12.64 -17.16
CA SER A 153 2.04 -13.00 -16.76
C SER A 153 1.34 -11.86 -16.01
N GLY A 154 1.95 -10.66 -16.05
CA GLY A 154 1.47 -9.51 -15.31
C GLY A 154 0.22 -8.89 -15.92
N LYS A 155 -0.78 -8.65 -15.07
CA LYS A 155 -2.02 -7.94 -15.42
C LYS A 155 -2.20 -6.73 -14.51
N TYR A 156 -2.94 -5.74 -14.99
CA TYR A 156 -3.32 -4.60 -14.15
C TYR A 156 -4.73 -4.10 -14.45
N VAL A 157 -5.31 -3.43 -13.48
CA VAL A 157 -6.60 -2.77 -13.55
C VAL A 157 -6.44 -1.36 -12.99
N GLU A 158 -6.79 -0.35 -13.80
CA GLU A 158 -6.84 1.04 -13.32
C GLU A 158 -8.17 1.31 -12.64
N LEU A 159 -8.10 1.90 -11.45
CA LEU A 159 -9.27 2.31 -10.67
C LEU A 159 -9.28 3.84 -10.53
N ASP A 160 -10.44 4.46 -10.74
CA ASP A 160 -10.60 5.91 -10.57
C ASP A 160 -11.03 6.23 -9.13
N CYS A 161 -10.20 5.84 -8.18
CA CYS A 161 -10.38 6.06 -6.75
C CYS A 161 -9.04 6.33 -6.07
N PRO A 162 -9.04 6.87 -4.83
CA PRO A 162 -7.83 7.11 -4.05
C PRO A 162 -7.08 5.83 -3.68
N HIS A 163 -5.88 6.02 -3.11
CA HIS A 163 -4.88 5.02 -2.75
C HIS A 163 -5.42 3.80 -1.96
N TYR A 164 -6.39 3.98 -1.08
CA TYR A 164 -7.02 2.88 -0.33
C TYR A 164 -8.12 2.21 -1.17
N VAL A 165 -7.73 1.67 -2.33
CA VAL A 165 -8.65 1.10 -3.34
C VAL A 165 -9.66 0.10 -2.79
N HIS A 166 -9.28 -0.65 -1.74
CA HIS A 166 -10.13 -1.63 -1.08
C HIS A 166 -11.25 -1.01 -0.23
N ASP A 167 -11.18 0.28 0.12
CA ASP A 167 -12.25 1.00 0.81
C ASP A 167 -13.34 1.48 -0.17
N TYR A 168 -13.00 1.60 -1.47
CA TYR A 168 -13.89 2.13 -2.51
C TYR A 168 -14.42 1.05 -3.45
N GLU A 169 -13.53 0.15 -3.90
CA GLU A 169 -13.80 -0.76 -5.03
C GLU A 169 -13.72 -2.24 -4.63
N TYR A 170 -13.97 -2.57 -3.35
CA TYR A 170 -13.79 -3.91 -2.81
C TYR A 170 -14.58 -5.00 -3.55
N GLU A 171 -15.79 -4.71 -4.06
CA GLU A 171 -16.61 -5.67 -4.81
C GLU A 171 -15.99 -5.98 -6.18
N ALA A 172 -15.57 -4.93 -6.92
CA ALA A 172 -14.94 -5.09 -8.21
C ALA A 172 -13.58 -5.81 -8.07
N ILE A 173 -12.78 -5.42 -7.08
CA ILE A 173 -11.51 -6.06 -6.74
C ILE A 173 -11.73 -7.55 -6.43
N SER A 174 -12.66 -7.86 -5.53
CA SER A 174 -12.95 -9.25 -5.13
C SER A 174 -13.38 -10.13 -6.32
N ARG A 175 -14.21 -9.60 -7.22
CA ARG A 175 -14.60 -10.32 -8.43
C ARG A 175 -13.41 -10.62 -9.33
N GLN A 176 -12.60 -9.61 -9.62
CA GLN A 176 -11.45 -9.75 -10.52
C GLN A 176 -10.35 -10.66 -9.94
N ILE A 177 -10.13 -10.64 -8.61
CA ILE A 177 -9.22 -11.58 -7.95
C ILE A 177 -9.69 -13.01 -8.15
N LYS A 178 -11.00 -13.29 -7.98
CA LYS A 178 -11.56 -14.64 -8.18
C LYS A 178 -11.38 -15.10 -9.64
N GLU A 179 -11.64 -14.23 -10.59
CA GLU A 179 -11.43 -14.53 -12.01
C GLU A 179 -9.96 -14.83 -12.29
N PHE A 180 -9.05 -13.98 -11.83
CA PHE A 180 -7.60 -14.13 -12.02
C PHE A 180 -7.03 -15.42 -11.41
N LEU A 181 -7.48 -15.81 -10.22
CA LEU A 181 -7.01 -17.02 -9.55
C LEU A 181 -7.65 -18.31 -10.09
N SER A 182 -8.63 -18.21 -10.99
CA SER A 182 -9.30 -19.35 -11.65
C SER A 182 -8.70 -19.70 -13.01
N GLU A 183 -7.81 -18.86 -13.53
CA GLU A 183 -7.07 -19.09 -14.80
C GLU A 183 -5.89 -20.05 -14.58
#